data_96d1689fc20637e985f1c8050654391c
#
_entry.id   96d1689fc20637e985f1c8050654391c
#
_cell.length_a   1.000
_cell.length_b   1.000
_cell.length_c   1.000
_cell.angle_alpha   90.00
_cell.angle_beta   90.00
_cell.angle_gamma   90.00
#
_symmetry.space_group_name_H-M   'P 1'
#
loop_
_entity.id
_entity.type
_entity.pdbx_description
1 polymer ?
#
loop_
_entity_poly.entity_id
_entity_poly.type
_entity_poly.pdbx_seq_one_letter_code
_entity_poly.pdbx_strand_id
1 'polypeptide(L)'
;MELQEAVKGYEEQLLKSLQESIRIRSVQGEASEQYPYGKGVQDCLDHALKTAEALGFATIDLDHQMGWCEYGEGEEMVAVLGHLDVVPEGSGWEEEPYGGASQNLPYSGT
;
A
#
# COMPACT_ATOMS: atom_id res chain seq x y z
N MET A 1 -20.31 -18.26 3.26
CA MET A 1 -18.99 -18.26 2.56
C MET A 1 -17.89 -18.20 3.58
N GLU A 2 -16.94 -19.08 3.47
CA GLU A 2 -15.80 -19.07 4.36
C GLU A 2 -14.85 -17.90 4.02
N LEU A 3 -14.18 -17.38 5.03
CA LEU A 3 -13.28 -16.24 4.85
C LEU A 3 -12.17 -16.51 3.83
N GLN A 4 -11.61 -17.71 3.85
CA GLN A 4 -10.57 -18.12 2.91
C GLN A 4 -11.04 -18.07 1.46
N GLU A 5 -12.25 -18.48 1.19
CA GLU A 5 -12.83 -18.43 -0.16
C GLU A 5 -13.05 -16.98 -0.60
N ALA A 6 -13.53 -16.15 0.31
CA ALA A 6 -13.73 -14.73 0.03
C ALA A 6 -12.40 -14.04 -0.32
N VAL A 7 -11.34 -14.32 0.43
CA VAL A 7 -10.01 -13.77 0.20
C VAL A 7 -9.46 -14.23 -1.15
N LYS A 8 -9.64 -15.50 -1.51
CA LYS A 8 -9.19 -16.01 -2.81
C LYS A 8 -9.81 -15.26 -3.98
N GLY A 9 -11.05 -14.82 -3.84
CA GLY A 9 -11.73 -14.05 -4.88
C GLY A 9 -11.07 -12.70 -5.16
N TYR A 10 -10.27 -12.19 -4.24
CA TYR A 10 -9.57 -10.90 -4.39
C TYR A 10 -8.07 -11.04 -4.67
N GLU A 11 -7.58 -12.25 -4.83
CA GLU A 11 -6.14 -12.52 -4.94
C GLU A 11 -5.49 -11.76 -6.10
N GLU A 12 -6.10 -11.77 -7.27
CA GLU A 12 -5.57 -11.05 -8.44
C GLU A 12 -5.54 -9.54 -8.23
N GLN A 13 -6.60 -8.98 -7.67
CA GLN A 13 -6.69 -7.55 -7.37
C GLN A 13 -5.66 -7.15 -6.32
N LEU A 14 -5.51 -7.96 -5.30
CA LEU A 14 -4.54 -7.72 -4.24
C LEU A 14 -3.11 -7.72 -4.81
N LEU A 15 -2.77 -8.71 -5.61
CA LEU A 15 -1.45 -8.80 -6.21
C LEU A 15 -1.17 -7.60 -7.11
N LYS A 16 -2.13 -7.24 -7.95
CA LYS A 16 -1.99 -6.10 -8.85
C LYS A 16 -1.77 -4.79 -8.08
N SER A 17 -2.60 -4.56 -7.07
CA SER A 17 -2.49 -3.35 -6.24
C SER A 17 -1.16 -3.31 -5.50
N LEU A 18 -0.71 -4.45 -4.98
CA LEU A 18 0.58 -4.56 -4.31
C LEU A 18 1.74 -4.25 -5.26
N GLN A 19 1.70 -4.79 -6.47
CA GLN A 19 2.71 -4.51 -7.48
C GLN A 19 2.76 -3.03 -7.85
N GLU A 20 1.60 -2.40 -8.01
CA GLU A 20 1.52 -0.96 -8.28
C GLU A 20 2.14 -0.15 -7.14
N SER A 21 1.85 -0.52 -5.90
CA SER A 21 2.42 0.12 -4.72
C SER A 21 3.94 -0.03 -4.66
N ILE A 22 4.44 -1.22 -4.93
CA ILE A 22 5.89 -1.52 -4.93
C ILE A 22 6.63 -0.70 -5.99
N ARG A 23 6.00 -0.44 -7.14
CA ARG A 23 6.62 0.35 -8.21
C ARG A 23 6.80 1.82 -7.87
N ILE A 24 6.18 2.27 -6.79
CA ILE A 24 6.38 3.64 -6.28
C ILE A 24 7.54 3.61 -5.30
N ARG A 25 8.60 4.36 -5.60
CA ARG A 25 9.76 4.45 -4.72
C ARG A 25 9.42 5.35 -3.54
N SER A 26 8.84 4.78 -2.48
CA SER A 26 8.35 5.50 -1.32
C SER A 26 9.43 5.76 -0.25
N VAL A 27 10.62 6.11 -0.71
CA VAL A 27 11.74 6.50 0.17
C VAL A 27 11.59 7.98 0.49
N GLN A 28 11.86 8.34 1.75
CA GLN A 28 11.82 9.73 2.17
C GLN A 28 12.76 10.58 1.30
N GLY A 29 12.24 11.69 0.80
CA GLY A 29 12.97 12.61 -0.05
C GLY A 29 12.91 14.02 0.47
N GLU A 30 13.26 14.97 -0.40
CA GLU A 30 13.28 16.37 -0.06
C GLU A 30 11.88 16.87 0.30
N ALA A 31 11.78 17.54 1.45
CA ALA A 31 10.52 18.07 1.95
C ALA A 31 10.08 19.32 1.20
N SER A 32 8.78 19.44 0.96
CA SER A 32 8.14 20.65 0.45
C SER A 32 6.78 20.77 1.09
N GLU A 33 6.06 21.87 0.83
CA GLU A 33 4.71 22.04 1.36
C GLU A 33 3.75 20.92 0.93
N GLN A 34 3.84 20.53 -0.35
CA GLN A 34 2.98 19.50 -0.92
C GLN A 34 3.46 18.10 -0.58
N TYR A 35 4.74 17.95 -0.32
CA TYR A 35 5.38 16.66 -0.10
C TYR A 35 6.25 16.70 1.16
N PRO A 36 5.64 16.67 2.37
CA PRO A 36 6.40 16.82 3.62
C PRO A 36 7.53 15.80 3.78
N TYR A 37 7.36 14.62 3.21
CA TYR A 37 8.34 13.53 3.30
C TYR A 37 8.92 13.16 1.93
N GLY A 38 8.69 13.99 0.92
CA GLY A 38 9.12 13.76 -0.45
C GLY A 38 8.02 13.24 -1.35
N LYS A 39 8.21 13.40 -2.64
CA LYS A 39 7.19 13.06 -3.64
C LYS A 39 6.87 11.56 -3.67
N GLY A 40 7.88 10.70 -3.53
CA GLY A 40 7.65 9.25 -3.57
C GLY A 40 6.76 8.76 -2.44
N VAL A 41 6.95 9.28 -1.23
CA VAL A 41 6.11 8.95 -0.09
C VAL A 41 4.68 9.43 -0.32
N GLN A 42 4.52 10.65 -0.85
CA GLN A 42 3.19 11.17 -1.17
C GLN A 42 2.50 10.36 -2.27
N ASP A 43 3.22 9.99 -3.31
CA ASP A 43 2.65 9.18 -4.39
C ASP A 43 2.15 7.84 -3.87
N CYS A 44 2.86 7.25 -2.92
CA CYS A 44 2.44 5.99 -2.29
C CYS A 44 1.20 6.17 -1.43
N LEU A 45 1.12 7.25 -0.68
CA LEU A 45 -0.08 7.58 0.10
C LEU A 45 -1.28 7.80 -0.83
N ASP A 46 -1.10 8.55 -1.91
CA ASP A 46 -2.16 8.79 -2.89
C ASP A 46 -2.65 7.48 -3.50
N HIS A 47 -1.74 6.58 -3.85
CA HIS A 47 -2.09 5.27 -4.39
C HIS A 47 -2.92 4.45 -3.37
N ALA A 48 -2.49 4.42 -2.12
CA ALA A 48 -3.19 3.68 -1.07
C ALA A 48 -4.60 4.24 -0.84
N LEU A 49 -4.74 5.57 -0.78
CA LEU A 49 -6.04 6.21 -0.58
C LEU A 49 -6.97 6.00 -1.77
N LYS A 50 -6.46 6.09 -2.99
CA LYS A 50 -7.25 5.82 -4.18
C LYS A 50 -7.71 4.37 -4.25
N THR A 51 -6.85 3.45 -3.85
CA THR A 51 -7.22 2.04 -3.77
C THR A 51 -8.35 1.83 -2.78
N ALA A 52 -8.27 2.46 -1.61
CA ALA A 52 -9.33 2.40 -0.61
C ALA A 52 -10.64 3.00 -1.12
N GLU A 53 -10.59 4.15 -1.79
CA GLU A 53 -11.77 4.78 -2.40
C GLU A 53 -12.43 3.87 -3.42
N ALA A 54 -11.63 3.22 -4.27
CA ALA A 54 -12.15 2.29 -5.27
C ALA A 54 -12.86 1.08 -4.63
N LEU A 55 -12.47 0.73 -3.41
CA LEU A 55 -13.12 -0.34 -2.65
C LEU A 55 -14.34 0.15 -1.84
N GLY A 56 -14.65 1.44 -1.90
CA GLY A 56 -15.84 2.00 -1.27
C GLY A 56 -15.61 2.62 0.10
N PHE A 57 -14.36 2.77 0.54
CA PHE A 57 -14.06 3.41 1.82
C PHE A 57 -14.06 4.92 1.71
N ALA A 58 -14.45 5.58 2.80
CA ALA A 58 -14.24 7.02 2.96
C ALA A 58 -12.77 7.23 3.37
N THR A 59 -12.10 8.16 2.73
CA THR A 59 -10.68 8.38 2.95
C THR A 59 -10.37 9.81 3.39
N ILE A 60 -9.30 9.96 4.15
CA ILE A 60 -8.78 11.25 4.59
C ILE A 60 -7.27 11.25 4.37
N ASP A 61 -6.78 12.33 3.76
CA ASP A 61 -5.35 12.68 3.75
C ASP A 61 -5.17 13.84 4.73
N LEU A 62 -4.45 13.62 5.81
CA LEU A 62 -4.21 14.64 6.84
C LEU A 62 -2.89 15.34 6.57
N ASP A 63 -2.98 16.49 5.90
CA ASP A 63 -1.83 17.37 5.63
C ASP A 63 -0.66 16.67 4.93
N HIS A 64 -0.96 15.64 4.13
CA HIS A 64 0.06 14.85 3.41
C HIS A 64 1.05 14.15 4.34
N GLN A 65 0.72 14.01 5.63
CA GLN A 65 1.56 13.35 6.61
C GLN A 65 1.10 11.93 6.89
N MET A 66 -0.20 11.73 6.86
CA MET A 66 -0.80 10.41 7.07
C MET A 66 -2.17 10.37 6.41
N GLY A 67 -2.69 9.20 6.24
CA GLY A 67 -4.04 9.02 5.75
C GLY A 67 -4.73 7.88 6.47
N TRP A 68 -6.04 7.84 6.35
CA TRP A 68 -6.79 6.68 6.83
C TRP A 68 -8.04 6.48 6.02
N CYS A 69 -8.61 5.30 6.13
CA CYS A 69 -9.93 5.01 5.60
C CYS A 69 -10.76 4.33 6.68
N GLU A 70 -12.06 4.51 6.58
CA GLU A 70 -13.01 3.98 7.55
C GLU A 70 -14.08 3.18 6.84
N TYR A 71 -14.54 2.14 7.52
CA TYR A 71 -15.64 1.31 7.06
C TYR A 71 -16.51 0.93 8.24
N GLY A 72 -17.83 1.07 8.08
CA GLY A 72 -18.80 0.69 9.10
C GLY A 72 -19.13 1.82 10.04
N GLU A 73 -19.98 1.50 11.00
CA GLU A 73 -20.50 2.42 12.00
C GLU A 73 -20.60 1.72 13.35
N GLY A 74 -20.70 2.50 14.40
CA GLY A 74 -20.89 1.98 15.74
C GLY A 74 -19.99 2.66 16.75
N GLU A 75 -20.16 2.30 18.01
CA GLU A 75 -19.41 2.88 19.12
C GLU A 75 -18.02 2.26 19.27
N GLU A 76 -17.89 1.02 18.87
CA GLU A 76 -16.62 0.32 18.95
C GLU A 76 -15.84 0.44 17.64
N MET A 77 -14.54 0.51 17.73
CA MET A 77 -13.67 0.64 16.58
C MET A 77 -12.49 -0.31 16.70
N VAL A 78 -12.16 -0.94 15.58
CA VAL A 78 -10.89 -1.68 15.42
C VAL A 78 -10.04 -0.90 14.44
N ALA A 79 -8.80 -0.63 14.81
CA ALA A 79 -7.88 0.11 13.95
C ALA A 79 -6.69 -0.77 13.58
N VAL A 80 -6.26 -0.65 12.31
CA VAL A 80 -5.05 -1.29 11.82
C VAL A 80 -4.10 -0.18 11.39
N LEU A 81 -2.90 -0.16 11.96
CA LEU A 81 -1.88 0.81 11.63
C LEU A 81 -0.76 0.17 10.82
N GLY A 82 -0.27 0.90 9.84
CA GLY A 82 0.85 0.50 9.05
C GLY A 82 1.62 1.71 8.55
N HIS A 83 2.66 1.46 7.78
CA HIS A 83 3.41 2.53 7.14
C HIS A 83 3.63 2.21 5.67
N LEU A 84 3.84 3.25 4.87
CA LEU A 84 4.01 3.13 3.43
C LEU A 84 5.43 3.48 2.99
N ASP A 85 6.17 4.21 3.82
CA ASP A 85 7.54 4.56 3.52
C ASP A 85 8.47 3.36 3.70
N VAL A 86 9.53 3.35 2.93
CA VAL A 86 10.54 2.31 2.97
C VAL A 86 11.92 2.95 3.06
N VAL A 87 12.88 2.18 3.56
CA VAL A 87 14.29 2.61 3.56
C VAL A 87 14.85 2.51 2.13
N PRO A 88 15.94 3.22 1.82
CA PRO A 88 16.57 3.08 0.51
C PRO A 88 16.93 1.63 0.21
N GLU A 89 16.78 1.25 -1.05
CA GLU A 89 16.88 -0.13 -1.51
C GLU A 89 18.27 -0.75 -1.35
N GLY A 90 19.32 0.07 -1.34
CA GLY A 90 20.68 -0.48 -1.29
C GLY A 90 21.06 -1.20 -2.59
N SER A 91 21.92 -2.20 -2.45
CA SER A 91 22.46 -2.96 -3.57
C SER A 91 22.33 -4.47 -3.34
N GLY A 92 22.71 -5.28 -4.32
CA GLY A 92 22.67 -6.72 -4.19
C GLY A 92 21.36 -7.38 -4.60
N TRP A 93 20.47 -6.64 -5.22
CA TRP A 93 19.20 -7.17 -5.71
C TRP A 93 19.40 -7.99 -6.99
N GLU A 94 18.73 -9.11 -7.07
CA GLU A 94 18.69 -9.91 -8.31
C GLU A 94 17.64 -9.37 -9.28
N GLU A 95 16.48 -8.95 -8.72
CA GLU A 95 15.40 -8.32 -9.49
C GLU A 95 15.43 -6.81 -9.27
N GLU A 96 14.77 -6.06 -10.15
CA GLU A 96 14.59 -4.62 -9.97
C GLU A 96 13.86 -4.35 -8.65
N PRO A 97 14.46 -3.62 -7.69
CA PRO A 97 13.86 -3.44 -6.36
C PRO A 97 12.43 -2.89 -6.38
N TYR A 98 12.13 -2.01 -7.32
CA TYR A 98 10.81 -1.41 -7.45
C TYR A 98 10.06 -1.93 -8.67
N GLY A 99 10.43 -3.11 -9.18
CA GLY A 99 9.82 -3.68 -10.38
C GLY A 99 8.48 -4.36 -10.12
N GLY A 100 8.26 -4.81 -8.90
CA GLY A 100 7.04 -5.55 -8.56
C GLY A 100 7.00 -6.94 -9.20
N ALA A 101 8.15 -7.53 -9.47
CA ALA A 101 8.21 -8.85 -10.07
C ALA A 101 7.55 -9.89 -9.16
N SER A 102 6.71 -10.72 -9.76
CA SER A 102 6.14 -11.87 -9.08
C SER A 102 6.95 -13.10 -9.48
N GLN A 103 7.61 -13.69 -8.52
CA GLN A 103 8.21 -14.99 -8.74
C GLN A 103 7.12 -16.04 -8.60
N ASN A 104 6.90 -16.80 -9.66
CA ASN A 104 6.08 -18.01 -9.58
C ASN A 104 6.82 -19.07 -8.79
N LEU A 105 7.11 -18.76 -7.53
CA LEU A 105 7.49 -19.81 -6.63
C LEU A 105 6.21 -20.55 -6.32
N PRO A 106 6.16 -21.86 -6.57
CA PRO A 106 5.10 -22.62 -5.94
C PRO A 106 5.24 -22.26 -4.47
N TYR A 107 4.22 -21.67 -3.93
CA TYR A 107 4.06 -21.68 -2.50
C TYR A 107 3.97 -23.15 -2.16
N SER A 108 5.11 -23.72 -1.98
CA SER A 108 5.20 -25.08 -1.50
C SER A 108 4.81 -25.10 -0.03
N GLY A 109 3.61 -24.71 0.31
CA GLY A 109 3.19 -24.76 1.70
C GLY A 109 4.29 -24.28 2.66
N THR A 110 5.20 -23.70 2.07
CA THR A 110 6.28 -23.09 2.77
C THR A 110 5.91 -21.67 2.89
#